data_c1635ddb457970c1c3f04f607dd905ae
#
_entry.id   c1635ddb457970c1c3f04f607dd905ae
#
_cell.length_a   1.000
_cell.length_b   1.000
_cell.length_c   1.000
_cell.angle_alpha   90.00
_cell.angle_beta   90.00
_cell.angle_gamma   90.00
#
_symmetry.space_group_name_H-M   'P 1'
#
loop_
_entity.id
_entity.type
_entity.pdbx_description
1 polymer ?
#
loop_
_entity_poly.entity_id
_entity_poly.type
_entity_poly.pdbx_seq_one_letter_code
_entity_poly.pdbx_strand_id
1 'polypeptide(L)'
;MHPARASNARRNALFYGGSEDSPHCIMATGLTQSTVGKVRRTPLELAAIATAAVPGLAPTATAFSPDDDADFDSALLLDADGKRWRVRSPRHPEASTRLETEFMVLRAFAPSIRAELPFHVPTIAGTVRQGDLTTFVYTHLHGAMLSIEELSAGSPALAREIGSALAAIHDLPLTLVTNADLPSYSANEFRQRKLNELDQAATTGKIPATLLRRWEHALEDVALWRFNTSVVHGDLHEDNLMVQDDSVTALTGWTDLRIGDPADDFAWLVASNEASFVEAVLNHYTQARRETPDVHLLRRAALLAEFALAQYLVKAMAAGHQSMTAEAESMLQALSDDIDEQARRDQEAAQAAEDEAAEIQAAATAASQNPPVSVVSIPDAGPTVTVAAIPEPSATSPEQPPESAPEGTTAPESAADSAEAGKPDRPGDSHSPSTNDQDDTSTAAISVVQVTPLHTANRS
;
A
#
# COMPACT_ATOMS: atom_id res chain seq x y z
N MET A 1 19.66 -24.25 22.23
CA MET A 1 18.53 -25.16 21.95
C MET A 1 17.25 -24.37 22.14
N HIS A 2 16.69 -23.83 21.06
CA HIS A 2 15.46 -23.01 21.09
C HIS A 2 14.39 -23.75 20.29
N PRO A 3 13.17 -23.94 20.81
CA PRO A 3 12.06 -24.52 20.08
C PRO A 3 11.15 -23.43 19.50
N ALA A 4 11.57 -22.76 18.41
CA ALA A 4 10.77 -21.74 17.76
C ALA A 4 10.49 -22.03 16.26
N ARG A 5 10.72 -23.24 15.77
CA ARG A 5 10.54 -23.59 14.35
C ARG A 5 9.23 -24.31 13.98
N ALA A 6 8.32 -24.52 14.95
CA ALA A 6 7.10 -25.31 14.71
C ALA A 6 5.81 -24.48 14.50
N SER A 7 5.86 -23.16 14.62
CA SER A 7 4.65 -22.31 14.57
C SER A 7 4.30 -21.80 13.15
N ASN A 8 5.27 -21.55 12.29
CA ASN A 8 5.01 -20.97 10.96
C ASN A 8 4.49 -21.97 9.90
N ALA A 9 4.75 -23.27 10.07
CA ALA A 9 4.22 -24.27 9.13
C ALA A 9 2.71 -24.53 9.28
N ARG A 10 2.10 -24.09 10.39
CA ARG A 10 0.65 -24.29 10.61
C ARG A 10 -0.22 -23.12 10.17
N ARG A 11 0.32 -21.92 9.97
CA ARG A 11 -0.47 -20.76 9.47
C ARG A 11 -0.63 -20.78 7.96
N ASN A 12 0.38 -21.20 7.22
CA ASN A 12 0.27 -21.41 5.77
C ASN A 12 -0.60 -22.62 5.37
N ALA A 13 -0.91 -23.55 6.32
CA ALA A 13 -1.79 -24.68 6.07
C ALA A 13 -3.29 -24.36 6.25
N LEU A 14 -3.64 -23.20 6.77
CA LEU A 14 -5.04 -22.78 6.96
C LEU A 14 -5.68 -22.19 5.68
N PHE A 15 -4.89 -21.91 4.65
CA PHE A 15 -5.40 -21.42 3.37
C PHE A 15 -5.70 -22.55 2.35
N TYR A 16 -5.32 -23.81 2.63
CA TYR A 16 -5.58 -24.96 1.76
C TYR A 16 -6.05 -26.17 2.58
N GLY A 17 -7.26 -26.10 3.11
CA GLY A 17 -7.94 -27.22 3.74
C GLY A 17 -8.54 -28.16 2.69
N GLY A 18 -7.78 -29.16 2.24
CA GLY A 18 -8.31 -30.36 1.59
C GLY A 18 -8.70 -31.38 2.65
N SER A 19 -10.00 -31.59 2.86
CA SER A 19 -10.55 -32.68 3.68
C SER A 19 -10.80 -33.90 2.80
N GLU A 20 -10.05 -34.98 3.05
CA GLU A 20 -10.44 -36.33 2.65
C GLU A 20 -11.48 -36.84 3.64
N ASP A 21 -12.65 -37.26 3.10
CA ASP A 21 -13.32 -38.50 3.49
C ASP A 21 -14.52 -38.77 2.57
N SER A 22 -14.48 -39.95 1.91
CA SER A 22 -15.54 -40.62 1.12
C SER A 22 -16.41 -41.48 2.06
N PRO A 23 -17.50 -42.18 1.66
CA PRO A 23 -18.06 -42.46 0.32
C PRO A 23 -19.60 -42.39 0.21
N HIS A 24 -20.16 -42.30 -0.98
CA HIS A 24 -21.16 -43.24 -1.49
C HIS A 24 -21.57 -42.94 -2.94
N CYS A 25 -21.58 -44.05 -3.68
CA CYS A 25 -21.90 -44.27 -5.07
C CYS A 25 -23.37 -44.00 -5.40
N ILE A 26 -23.66 -43.26 -6.50
CA ILE A 26 -24.80 -43.51 -7.40
C ILE A 26 -24.41 -43.14 -8.84
N MET A 27 -24.59 -44.09 -9.76
CA MET A 27 -24.37 -43.95 -11.20
C MET A 27 -25.30 -42.93 -11.85
N ALA A 28 -24.74 -42.06 -12.69
CA ALA A 28 -25.46 -41.50 -13.83
C ALA A 28 -24.42 -41.18 -14.94
N THR A 29 -24.61 -41.84 -16.06
CA THR A 29 -23.94 -41.70 -17.35
C THR A 29 -24.10 -40.28 -17.90
N GLY A 30 -22.99 -39.57 -18.08
CA GLY A 30 -22.95 -38.28 -18.76
C GLY A 30 -21.51 -37.90 -19.01
N LEU A 31 -21.09 -37.90 -20.25
CA LEU A 31 -19.91 -37.37 -20.93
C LEU A 31 -18.82 -36.81 -19.99
N THR A 32 -17.82 -37.60 -19.67
CA THR A 32 -16.59 -37.21 -18.99
C THR A 32 -15.79 -36.29 -19.90
N GLN A 33 -15.89 -34.98 -19.65
CA GLN A 33 -14.73 -34.14 -19.88
C GLN A 33 -13.67 -34.61 -18.87
N SER A 34 -12.64 -35.24 -19.38
CA SER A 34 -11.49 -35.67 -18.65
C SER A 34 -10.77 -34.43 -18.09
N THR A 35 -11.07 -34.07 -16.86
CA THR A 35 -10.17 -33.26 -16.03
C THR A 35 -8.97 -34.13 -15.71
N VAL A 36 -8.05 -34.27 -16.67
CA VAL A 36 -6.69 -34.69 -16.37
C VAL A 36 -6.11 -33.58 -15.50
N GLY A 37 -6.09 -33.81 -14.19
CA GLY A 37 -5.37 -32.92 -13.27
C GLY A 37 -3.94 -32.82 -13.82
N LYS A 38 -3.53 -31.62 -14.28
CA LYS A 38 -2.17 -31.38 -14.77
C LYS A 38 -1.22 -31.76 -13.65
N VAL A 39 -0.42 -32.80 -13.88
CA VAL A 39 0.60 -33.27 -12.95
C VAL A 39 1.54 -32.11 -12.65
N ARG A 40 1.83 -31.84 -11.36
CA ARG A 40 2.81 -30.83 -10.93
C ARG A 40 4.17 -31.14 -11.54
N ARG A 41 4.85 -30.12 -12.02
CA ARG A 41 6.22 -30.24 -12.49
C ARG A 41 7.16 -30.31 -11.31
N THR A 42 8.05 -31.29 -11.38
CA THR A 42 9.11 -31.46 -10.38
C THR A 42 10.23 -30.44 -10.58
N PRO A 43 11.03 -30.11 -9.54
CA PRO A 43 12.21 -29.24 -9.70
C PRO A 43 13.17 -29.72 -10.78
N LEU A 44 13.30 -31.03 -11.00
CA LEU A 44 14.15 -31.59 -12.05
C LEU A 44 13.59 -31.31 -13.46
N GLU A 45 12.27 -31.43 -13.66
CA GLU A 45 11.62 -31.08 -14.92
C GLU A 45 11.76 -29.60 -15.21
N LEU A 46 11.60 -28.74 -14.18
CA LEU A 46 11.82 -27.29 -14.31
C LEU A 46 13.28 -26.94 -14.65
N ALA A 47 14.24 -27.68 -14.11
CA ALA A 47 15.64 -27.54 -14.48
C ALA A 47 15.87 -27.88 -15.95
N ALA A 48 15.27 -28.96 -16.44
CA ALA A 48 15.36 -29.33 -17.86
C ALA A 48 14.73 -28.26 -18.78
N ILE A 49 13.59 -27.69 -18.38
CA ILE A 49 12.96 -26.57 -19.12
C ILE A 49 13.86 -25.34 -19.12
N ALA A 50 14.49 -25.02 -17.99
CA ALA A 50 15.35 -23.86 -17.84
C ALA A 50 16.58 -23.91 -18.75
N THR A 51 17.14 -25.11 -19.02
CA THR A 51 18.27 -25.26 -19.96
C THR A 51 17.90 -24.88 -21.39
N ALA A 52 16.62 -25.03 -21.77
CA ALA A 52 16.13 -24.59 -23.08
C ALA A 52 15.87 -23.07 -23.11
N ALA A 53 15.59 -22.46 -21.96
CA ALA A 53 15.31 -21.03 -21.83
C ALA A 53 16.58 -20.17 -21.81
N VAL A 54 17.65 -20.66 -21.16
CA VAL A 54 18.90 -19.92 -20.93
C VAL A 54 20.07 -20.64 -21.54
N PRO A 55 20.65 -20.12 -22.64
CA PRO A 55 21.81 -20.73 -23.29
C PRO A 55 22.99 -20.86 -22.33
N GLY A 56 23.55 -22.07 -22.25
CA GLY A 56 24.71 -22.36 -21.40
C GLY A 56 24.38 -22.65 -19.92
N LEU A 57 23.11 -22.59 -19.52
CA LEU A 57 22.71 -23.00 -18.18
C LEU A 57 22.92 -24.50 -18.00
N ALA A 58 23.75 -24.87 -17.01
CA ALA A 58 24.04 -26.26 -16.65
C ALA A 58 23.70 -26.52 -15.17
N PRO A 59 22.45 -26.83 -14.83
CA PRO A 59 22.04 -27.05 -13.44
C PRO A 59 22.76 -28.26 -12.82
N THR A 60 23.38 -28.05 -11.67
CA THR A 60 24.06 -29.08 -10.86
C THR A 60 23.22 -29.49 -9.66
N ALA A 61 22.33 -28.61 -9.19
CA ALA A 61 21.39 -28.89 -8.12
C ALA A 61 20.06 -28.18 -8.34
N THR A 62 18.99 -28.78 -7.82
CA THR A 62 17.64 -28.21 -7.86
C THR A 62 16.98 -28.35 -6.50
N ALA A 63 16.14 -27.36 -6.14
CA ALA A 63 15.32 -27.40 -4.94
C ALA A 63 13.93 -26.84 -5.24
N PHE A 64 12.93 -27.24 -4.49
CA PHE A 64 11.62 -26.61 -4.49
C PHE A 64 11.77 -25.13 -4.06
N SER A 65 11.05 -24.24 -4.74
CA SER A 65 10.95 -22.84 -4.34
C SER A 65 9.51 -22.54 -3.95
N PRO A 66 9.27 -21.99 -2.76
CA PRO A 66 7.93 -21.53 -2.40
C PRO A 66 7.41 -20.53 -3.43
N ASP A 67 6.14 -20.65 -3.80
CA ASP A 67 5.40 -19.81 -4.72
C ASP A 67 3.91 -20.04 -4.48
N ASP A 68 3.03 -19.33 -5.18
CA ASP A 68 1.61 -19.64 -5.20
C ASP A 68 1.39 -21.01 -5.89
N ASP A 69 1.16 -22.02 -5.07
CA ASP A 69 1.02 -23.42 -5.48
C ASP A 69 -0.22 -23.68 -6.35
N ALA A 70 -1.21 -22.79 -6.37
CA ALA A 70 -2.36 -22.88 -7.26
C ALA A 70 -1.97 -22.49 -8.69
N ASP A 71 -1.14 -21.49 -8.84
CA ASP A 71 -0.80 -20.84 -10.11
C ASP A 71 0.51 -21.32 -10.71
N PHE A 72 1.52 -21.65 -9.87
CA PHE A 72 2.88 -21.87 -10.36
C PHE A 72 3.50 -23.16 -9.82
N ASP A 73 4.31 -23.78 -10.66
CA ASP A 73 5.34 -24.74 -10.24
C ASP A 73 6.67 -23.99 -10.27
N SER A 74 7.38 -23.91 -9.13
CA SER A 74 8.60 -23.11 -8.99
C SER A 74 9.77 -23.90 -8.43
N ALA A 75 10.99 -23.59 -8.92
CA ALA A 75 12.22 -24.21 -8.46
C ALA A 75 13.38 -23.21 -8.37
N LEU A 76 14.27 -23.47 -7.42
CA LEU A 76 15.60 -22.87 -7.36
C LEU A 76 16.60 -23.83 -8.01
N LEU A 77 17.48 -23.26 -8.84
CA LEU A 77 18.55 -24.01 -9.50
C LEU A 77 19.90 -23.43 -9.08
N LEU A 78 20.88 -24.31 -8.96
CA LEU A 78 22.30 -23.95 -8.87
C LEU A 78 22.98 -24.45 -10.14
N ASP A 79 23.71 -23.60 -10.85
CA ASP A 79 24.47 -24.01 -12.02
C ASP A 79 25.93 -24.41 -11.71
N ALA A 80 26.63 -24.84 -12.71
CA ALA A 80 28.03 -25.26 -12.60
C ALA A 80 28.98 -24.12 -12.24
N ASP A 81 28.60 -22.88 -12.52
CA ASP A 81 29.34 -21.65 -12.20
C ASP A 81 29.02 -21.14 -10.77
N GLY A 82 28.16 -21.83 -10.04
CA GLY A 82 27.69 -21.43 -8.71
C GLY A 82 26.64 -20.35 -8.71
N LYS A 83 26.10 -19.96 -9.85
CA LYS A 83 25.00 -19.01 -9.96
C LYS A 83 23.68 -19.68 -9.58
N ARG A 84 22.79 -18.89 -9.00
CA ARG A 84 21.44 -19.32 -8.64
C ARG A 84 20.41 -18.73 -9.57
N TRP A 85 19.38 -19.51 -9.84
CA TRP A 85 18.30 -19.15 -10.75
C TRP A 85 16.97 -19.54 -10.13
N ARG A 86 15.91 -18.76 -10.40
CA ARG A 86 14.53 -19.13 -10.05
C ARG A 86 13.78 -19.42 -11.33
N VAL A 87 13.08 -20.56 -11.37
CA VAL A 87 12.21 -20.94 -12.48
C VAL A 87 10.78 -20.87 -11.99
N ARG A 88 9.91 -20.20 -12.75
CA ARG A 88 8.46 -20.14 -12.51
C ARG A 88 7.74 -20.64 -13.75
N SER A 89 6.93 -21.65 -13.60
CA SER A 89 6.16 -22.27 -14.67
C SER A 89 4.67 -22.21 -14.33
N PRO A 90 3.86 -21.50 -15.14
CA PRO A 90 2.44 -21.36 -14.87
C PRO A 90 1.72 -22.70 -15.07
N ARG A 91 0.66 -22.94 -14.30
CA ARG A 91 -0.16 -24.16 -14.36
C ARG A 91 -1.37 -24.00 -15.27
N HIS A 92 -1.80 -22.79 -15.54
CA HIS A 92 -2.95 -22.45 -16.37
C HIS A 92 -2.74 -21.11 -17.11
N PRO A 93 -3.57 -20.80 -18.13
CA PRO A 93 -3.38 -19.63 -18.98
C PRO A 93 -3.38 -18.29 -18.25
N GLU A 94 -4.25 -18.10 -17.25
CA GLU A 94 -4.30 -16.86 -16.46
C GLU A 94 -2.95 -16.62 -15.73
N ALA A 95 -2.40 -17.65 -15.10
CA ALA A 95 -1.08 -17.55 -14.48
C ALA A 95 0.03 -17.26 -15.50
N SER A 96 -0.08 -17.77 -16.75
CA SER A 96 0.84 -17.42 -17.83
C SER A 96 0.72 -15.95 -18.22
N THR A 97 -0.49 -15.45 -18.34
CA THR A 97 -0.74 -14.04 -18.64
C THR A 97 -0.14 -13.12 -17.57
N ARG A 98 -0.28 -13.46 -16.28
CA ARG A 98 0.34 -12.70 -15.19
C ARG A 98 1.86 -12.60 -15.32
N LEU A 99 2.55 -13.71 -15.60
CA LEU A 99 4.02 -13.70 -15.82
C LEU A 99 4.40 -12.93 -17.09
N GLU A 100 3.60 -12.99 -18.14
CA GLU A 100 3.83 -12.23 -19.38
C GLU A 100 3.61 -10.73 -19.15
N THR A 101 2.62 -10.33 -18.37
CA THR A 101 2.41 -8.95 -17.93
C THR A 101 3.59 -8.46 -17.08
N GLU A 102 4.00 -9.23 -16.06
CA GLU A 102 5.20 -8.89 -15.27
C GLU A 102 6.44 -8.72 -16.16
N PHE A 103 6.61 -9.58 -17.15
CA PHE A 103 7.71 -9.46 -18.10
C PHE A 103 7.69 -8.14 -18.88
N MET A 104 6.52 -7.72 -19.34
CA MET A 104 6.37 -6.43 -20.03
C MET A 104 6.75 -5.27 -19.13
N VAL A 105 6.27 -5.28 -17.89
CA VAL A 105 6.62 -4.28 -16.87
C VAL A 105 8.13 -4.26 -16.58
N LEU A 106 8.73 -5.42 -16.33
CA LEU A 106 10.16 -5.53 -16.01
C LEU A 106 11.06 -5.05 -17.15
N ARG A 107 10.62 -5.15 -18.40
CA ARG A 107 11.33 -4.61 -19.57
C ARG A 107 11.31 -3.08 -19.64
N ALA A 108 10.34 -2.42 -19.03
CA ALA A 108 10.30 -0.97 -18.95
C ALA A 108 11.42 -0.38 -18.08
N PHE A 109 11.91 -1.16 -17.10
CA PHE A 109 13.03 -0.75 -16.25
C PHE A 109 14.36 -0.76 -17.04
N ALA A 110 14.70 0.38 -17.63
CA ALA A 110 16.00 0.55 -18.30
C ALA A 110 17.17 0.31 -17.33
N PRO A 111 18.34 -0.11 -17.80
CA PRO A 111 19.52 -0.35 -16.96
C PRO A 111 19.90 0.86 -16.08
N SER A 112 19.74 2.08 -16.58
CA SER A 112 19.98 3.32 -15.82
C SER A 112 19.02 3.44 -14.61
N ILE A 113 17.73 3.18 -14.82
CA ILE A 113 16.74 3.21 -13.75
C ILE A 113 17.07 2.14 -12.70
N ARG A 114 17.37 0.90 -13.13
CA ARG A 114 17.74 -0.18 -12.21
C ARG A 114 18.97 0.13 -11.38
N ALA A 115 19.92 0.88 -11.92
CA ALA A 115 21.15 1.26 -11.23
C ALA A 115 20.95 2.35 -10.16
N GLU A 116 19.87 3.13 -10.26
CA GLU A 116 19.53 4.20 -9.31
C GLU A 116 18.65 3.70 -8.14
N LEU A 117 18.03 2.52 -8.28
CA LEU A 117 17.17 1.96 -7.23
C LEU A 117 18.01 1.42 -6.06
N PRO A 118 17.58 1.64 -4.81
CA PRO A 118 18.26 1.10 -3.61
C PRO A 118 18.06 -0.41 -3.42
N PHE A 119 17.26 -1.04 -4.28
CA PHE A 119 16.92 -2.47 -4.26
C PHE A 119 16.99 -3.06 -5.67
N HIS A 120 17.06 -4.38 -5.76
CA HIS A 120 17.03 -5.08 -7.05
C HIS A 120 15.59 -5.33 -7.53
N VAL A 121 15.40 -5.20 -8.83
CA VAL A 121 14.18 -5.58 -9.54
C VAL A 121 14.45 -6.91 -10.27
N PRO A 122 13.51 -7.87 -10.32
CA PRO A 122 13.71 -9.16 -10.98
C PRO A 122 14.24 -9.02 -12.39
N THR A 123 15.15 -9.90 -12.76
CA THR A 123 15.73 -9.94 -14.11
C THR A 123 15.44 -11.28 -14.73
N ILE A 124 14.75 -11.27 -15.86
CA ILE A 124 14.43 -12.46 -16.64
C ILE A 124 15.63 -12.79 -17.54
N ALA A 125 16.17 -13.99 -17.36
CA ALA A 125 17.30 -14.49 -18.13
C ALA A 125 16.87 -15.23 -19.38
N GLY A 126 15.67 -15.83 -19.38
CA GLY A 126 15.14 -16.53 -20.53
C GLY A 126 13.72 -17.01 -20.31
N THR A 127 13.06 -17.38 -21.40
CA THR A 127 11.69 -17.89 -21.40
C THR A 127 11.56 -19.08 -22.34
N VAL A 128 10.63 -20.01 -22.01
CA VAL A 128 10.28 -21.14 -22.88
C VAL A 128 8.77 -21.26 -22.96
N ARG A 129 8.24 -21.21 -24.17
CA ARG A 129 6.83 -21.45 -24.41
C ARG A 129 6.56 -22.94 -24.63
N GLN A 130 5.58 -23.48 -23.92
CA GLN A 130 5.13 -24.86 -24.03
C GLN A 130 3.62 -24.89 -24.20
N GLY A 131 3.14 -25.01 -25.45
CA GLY A 131 1.74 -24.79 -25.79
C GLY A 131 1.34 -23.35 -25.54
N ASP A 132 0.31 -23.13 -24.70
CA ASP A 132 -0.19 -21.81 -24.36
C ASP A 132 0.45 -21.23 -23.09
N LEU A 133 1.38 -21.95 -22.47
CA LEU A 133 2.01 -21.55 -21.23
C LEU A 133 3.48 -21.16 -21.46
N THR A 134 3.91 -20.06 -20.84
CA THR A 134 5.30 -19.57 -20.91
C THR A 134 5.97 -19.72 -19.55
N THR A 135 7.04 -20.51 -19.49
CA THR A 135 7.90 -20.67 -18.30
C THR A 135 8.98 -19.59 -18.34
N PHE A 136 9.23 -18.96 -17.20
CA PHE A 136 10.21 -17.89 -17.03
C PHE A 136 11.36 -18.32 -16.13
N VAL A 137 12.57 -17.93 -16.50
CA VAL A 137 13.79 -18.15 -15.71
C VAL A 137 14.33 -16.80 -15.30
N TYR A 138 14.45 -16.58 -13.98
CA TYR A 138 14.95 -15.35 -13.39
C TYR A 138 16.32 -15.56 -12.79
N THR A 139 17.12 -14.50 -12.75
CA THR A 139 18.29 -14.49 -11.85
C THR A 139 17.79 -14.52 -10.40
N HIS A 140 18.49 -15.25 -9.54
CA HIS A 140 18.11 -15.34 -8.15
C HIS A 140 18.30 -14.02 -7.43
N LEU A 141 17.31 -13.61 -6.66
CA LEU A 141 17.38 -12.48 -5.75
C LEU A 141 17.79 -12.97 -4.35
N HIS A 142 18.60 -12.19 -3.65
CA HIS A 142 19.09 -12.55 -2.31
C HIS A 142 18.17 -11.92 -1.26
N GLY A 143 18.05 -12.60 -0.13
CA GLY A 143 17.22 -12.20 0.99
C GLY A 143 16.12 -13.22 1.28
N ALA A 144 15.32 -12.94 2.29
CA ALA A 144 14.15 -13.71 2.69
C ALA A 144 12.93 -12.78 2.74
N MET A 145 11.78 -13.32 2.46
CA MET A 145 10.49 -12.67 2.78
C MET A 145 10.26 -12.86 4.28
N LEU A 146 9.91 -11.78 4.96
CA LEU A 146 9.60 -11.76 6.39
C LEU A 146 8.11 -11.48 6.55
N SER A 147 7.50 -12.06 7.58
CA SER A 147 6.12 -11.72 7.92
C SER A 147 6.02 -10.29 8.42
N ILE A 148 4.83 -9.71 8.41
CA ILE A 148 4.61 -8.33 8.89
C ILE A 148 5.02 -8.18 10.37
N GLU A 149 4.82 -9.22 11.19
CA GLU A 149 5.25 -9.25 12.58
C GLU A 149 6.79 -9.25 12.71
N GLU A 150 7.48 -9.98 11.82
CA GLU A 150 8.95 -9.98 11.79
C GLU A 150 9.50 -8.63 11.29
N LEU A 151 8.84 -8.01 10.30
CA LEU A 151 9.20 -6.68 9.80
C LEU A 151 9.01 -5.60 10.87
N SER A 152 7.88 -5.62 11.58
CA SER A 152 7.57 -4.62 12.61
C SER A 152 8.41 -4.80 13.88
N ALA A 153 8.82 -6.03 14.20
CA ALA A 153 9.76 -6.32 15.28
C ALA A 153 11.23 -6.10 14.89
N GLY A 154 11.49 -5.75 13.63
CA GLY A 154 12.83 -5.49 13.11
C GLY A 154 13.48 -4.25 13.70
N SER A 155 14.72 -3.99 13.27
CA SER A 155 15.45 -2.81 13.75
C SER A 155 14.87 -1.50 13.16
N PRO A 156 15.13 -0.33 13.77
CA PRO A 156 14.78 0.96 13.18
C PRO A 156 15.41 1.19 11.79
N ALA A 157 16.49 0.47 11.46
CA ALA A 157 17.12 0.52 10.15
C ALA A 157 16.19 -0.08 9.10
N LEU A 158 15.46 -1.15 9.40
CA LEU A 158 14.54 -1.78 8.46
C LEU A 158 13.36 -0.87 8.10
N ALA A 159 12.77 -0.16 9.07
CA ALA A 159 11.74 0.85 8.78
C ALA A 159 12.26 1.96 7.85
N ARG A 160 13.53 2.38 8.03
CA ARG A 160 14.18 3.35 7.13
C ARG A 160 14.36 2.79 5.72
N GLU A 161 14.81 1.54 5.59
CA GLU A 161 15.00 0.88 4.30
C GLU A 161 13.67 0.75 3.54
N ILE A 162 12.59 0.34 4.23
CA ILE A 162 11.25 0.25 3.64
C ILE A 162 10.75 1.62 3.21
N GLY A 163 10.87 2.64 4.07
CA GLY A 163 10.50 4.02 3.71
C GLY A 163 11.27 4.56 2.51
N SER A 164 12.58 4.27 2.44
CA SER A 164 13.43 4.65 1.31
C SER A 164 13.07 3.90 0.03
N ALA A 165 12.72 2.63 0.13
CA ALA A 165 12.28 1.83 -1.01
C ALA A 165 10.95 2.35 -1.60
N LEU A 166 9.97 2.64 -0.74
CA LEU A 166 8.70 3.27 -1.13
C LEU A 166 8.94 4.62 -1.82
N ALA A 167 9.82 5.46 -1.26
CA ALA A 167 10.15 6.74 -1.85
C ALA A 167 10.80 6.57 -3.24
N ALA A 168 11.71 5.59 -3.39
CA ALA A 168 12.36 5.31 -4.67
C ALA A 168 11.38 4.83 -5.74
N ILE A 169 10.36 4.04 -5.38
CA ILE A 169 9.28 3.65 -6.30
C ILE A 169 8.50 4.89 -6.75
N HIS A 170 8.01 5.68 -5.79
CA HIS A 170 7.15 6.83 -6.08
C HIS A 170 7.88 7.99 -6.74
N ASP A 171 9.20 8.02 -6.71
CA ASP A 171 10.07 8.99 -7.41
C ASP A 171 10.53 8.51 -8.78
N LEU A 172 10.11 7.30 -9.22
CA LEU A 172 10.36 6.83 -10.58
C LEU A 172 9.75 7.79 -11.61
N PRO A 173 10.40 8.00 -12.75
CA PRO A 173 9.87 8.88 -13.78
C PRO A 173 8.56 8.32 -14.34
N LEU A 174 7.52 9.15 -14.45
CA LEU A 174 6.22 8.76 -15.03
C LEU A 174 6.35 8.18 -16.43
N THR A 175 7.40 8.57 -17.15
CA THR A 175 7.72 8.05 -18.49
C THR A 175 8.03 6.55 -18.50
N LEU A 176 8.41 5.97 -17.36
CA LEU A 176 8.56 4.52 -17.24
C LEU A 176 7.23 3.80 -17.51
N VAL A 177 6.15 4.31 -16.97
CA VAL A 177 4.80 3.77 -17.13
C VAL A 177 4.22 4.15 -18.50
N THR A 178 4.26 5.42 -18.86
CA THR A 178 3.63 5.91 -20.12
C THR A 178 4.29 5.37 -21.38
N ASN A 179 5.62 5.17 -21.38
CA ASN A 179 6.34 4.58 -22.53
C ASN A 179 6.09 3.07 -22.68
N ALA A 180 5.66 2.41 -21.62
CA ALA A 180 5.34 0.98 -21.62
C ALA A 180 3.84 0.70 -21.84
N ASP A 181 3.04 1.75 -22.06
CA ASP A 181 1.57 1.68 -22.22
C ASP A 181 0.89 0.97 -21.04
N LEU A 182 1.39 1.24 -19.83
CA LEU A 182 0.85 0.71 -18.59
C LEU A 182 -0.25 1.65 -18.05
N PRO A 183 -1.12 1.16 -17.15
CA PRO A 183 -2.25 1.92 -16.62
C PRO A 183 -1.81 3.24 -15.97
N SER A 184 -2.61 4.28 -16.16
CA SER A 184 -2.37 5.60 -15.59
C SER A 184 -3.70 6.23 -15.19
N TYR A 185 -3.83 6.59 -13.91
CA TYR A 185 -5.03 7.18 -13.35
C TYR A 185 -4.71 8.52 -12.70
N SER A 186 -5.45 9.55 -13.04
CA SER A 186 -5.50 10.78 -12.24
C SER A 186 -6.19 10.52 -10.90
N ALA A 187 -6.00 11.41 -9.93
CA ALA A 187 -6.65 11.31 -8.63
C ALA A 187 -8.19 11.18 -8.72
N ASN A 188 -8.81 11.89 -9.68
CA ASN A 188 -10.25 11.81 -9.89
C ASN A 188 -10.69 10.50 -10.54
N GLU A 189 -9.95 10.00 -11.54
CA GLU A 189 -10.22 8.69 -12.16
C GLU A 189 -10.06 7.57 -11.15
N PHE A 190 -9.02 7.60 -10.32
CA PHE A 190 -8.82 6.66 -9.24
C PHE A 190 -10.01 6.65 -8.27
N ARG A 191 -10.42 7.83 -7.78
CA ARG A 191 -11.61 7.95 -6.92
C ARG A 191 -12.87 7.42 -7.58
N GLN A 192 -13.11 7.75 -8.87
CA GLN A 192 -14.29 7.27 -9.60
C GLN A 192 -14.27 5.75 -9.77
N ARG A 193 -13.10 5.16 -10.02
CA ARG A 193 -12.93 3.71 -10.07
C ARG A 193 -13.30 3.07 -8.73
N LYS A 194 -12.84 3.64 -7.61
CA LYS A 194 -13.20 3.15 -6.26
C LYS A 194 -14.70 3.27 -5.96
N LEU A 195 -15.37 4.32 -6.46
CA LEU A 195 -16.83 4.42 -6.36
C LEU A 195 -17.54 3.28 -7.14
N ASN A 196 -17.11 3.01 -8.36
CA ASN A 196 -17.68 1.92 -9.16
C ASN A 196 -17.45 0.55 -8.49
N GLU A 197 -16.26 0.33 -7.94
CA GLU A 197 -15.94 -0.90 -7.19
C GLU A 197 -16.79 -1.04 -5.92
N LEU A 198 -17.06 0.09 -5.22
CA LEU A 198 -17.97 0.10 -4.07
C LEU A 198 -19.40 -0.23 -4.47
N ASP A 199 -19.90 0.36 -5.54
CA ASP A 199 -21.24 0.04 -6.07
C ASP A 199 -21.35 -1.46 -6.39
N GLN A 200 -20.34 -2.02 -7.03
CA GLN A 200 -20.28 -3.46 -7.32
C GLN A 200 -20.31 -4.29 -6.04
N ALA A 201 -19.47 -3.95 -5.05
CA ALA A 201 -19.44 -4.66 -3.78
C ALA A 201 -20.78 -4.56 -3.03
N ALA A 202 -21.43 -3.40 -3.04
CA ALA A 202 -22.75 -3.18 -2.43
C ALA A 202 -23.84 -4.08 -3.04
N THR A 203 -23.78 -4.37 -4.36
CA THR A 203 -24.75 -5.27 -5.02
C THR A 203 -24.71 -6.71 -4.49
N THR A 204 -23.63 -7.12 -3.83
CA THR A 204 -23.52 -8.45 -3.20
C THR A 204 -24.50 -8.62 -2.04
N GLY A 205 -24.92 -7.52 -1.41
CA GLY A 205 -25.77 -7.52 -0.22
C GLY A 205 -25.11 -8.10 1.04
N LYS A 206 -23.78 -8.29 1.02
CA LYS A 206 -23.01 -8.95 2.09
C LYS A 206 -22.07 -8.01 2.85
N ILE A 207 -21.97 -6.76 2.41
CA ILE A 207 -21.18 -5.74 3.08
C ILE A 207 -21.98 -5.13 4.24
N PRO A 208 -21.45 -5.07 5.48
CA PRO A 208 -22.10 -4.38 6.59
C PRO A 208 -22.43 -2.92 6.27
N ALA A 209 -23.60 -2.44 6.69
CA ALA A 209 -24.06 -1.09 6.37
C ALA A 209 -23.18 0.01 6.97
N THR A 210 -22.51 -0.25 8.08
CA THR A 210 -21.52 0.65 8.72
C THR A 210 -20.34 0.89 7.76
N LEU A 211 -19.80 -0.18 7.16
CA LEU A 211 -18.70 -0.09 6.23
C LEU A 211 -19.10 0.64 4.94
N LEU A 212 -20.26 0.30 4.36
CA LEU A 212 -20.75 0.99 3.16
C LEU A 212 -20.83 2.50 3.38
N ARG A 213 -21.50 2.95 4.45
CA ARG A 213 -21.63 4.38 4.76
C ARG A 213 -20.28 5.05 5.01
N ARG A 214 -19.36 4.37 5.69
CA ARG A 214 -18.02 4.85 5.96
C ARG A 214 -17.24 5.08 4.65
N TRP A 215 -17.27 4.11 3.75
CA TRP A 215 -16.57 4.19 2.48
C TRP A 215 -17.21 5.18 1.52
N GLU A 216 -18.55 5.22 1.42
CA GLU A 216 -19.29 6.24 0.67
C GLU A 216 -18.90 7.65 1.11
N HIS A 217 -18.98 7.92 2.42
CA HIS A 217 -18.61 9.22 2.98
C HIS A 217 -17.15 9.59 2.70
N ALA A 218 -16.23 8.64 2.83
CA ALA A 218 -14.82 8.87 2.51
C ALA A 218 -14.58 9.13 1.01
N LEU A 219 -15.29 8.43 0.12
CA LEU A 219 -15.20 8.63 -1.31
C LEU A 219 -15.88 9.94 -1.78
N GLU A 220 -16.85 10.46 -1.03
CA GLU A 220 -17.48 11.76 -1.27
C GLU A 220 -16.61 12.94 -0.80
N ASP A 221 -15.72 12.74 0.18
CA ASP A 221 -14.81 13.76 0.69
C ASP A 221 -13.74 14.12 -0.37
N VAL A 222 -14.07 15.07 -1.24
CA VAL A 222 -13.16 15.50 -2.33
C VAL A 222 -11.79 15.96 -1.82
N ALA A 223 -11.69 16.47 -0.59
CA ALA A 223 -10.42 16.93 -0.04
C ALA A 223 -9.45 15.75 0.19
N LEU A 224 -9.99 14.60 0.62
CA LEU A 224 -9.24 13.36 0.82
C LEU A 224 -8.54 12.87 -0.46
N TRP A 225 -9.15 13.12 -1.63
CA TRP A 225 -8.68 12.63 -2.94
C TRP A 225 -7.92 13.69 -3.75
N ARG A 226 -7.40 14.72 -3.09
CA ARG A 226 -6.51 15.73 -3.71
C ARG A 226 -5.06 15.34 -3.42
N PHE A 227 -4.50 14.47 -4.24
CA PHE A 227 -3.11 14.03 -4.15
C PHE A 227 -2.41 14.16 -5.51
N ASN A 228 -1.08 14.23 -5.49
CA ASN A 228 -0.26 14.10 -6.68
C ASN A 228 -0.06 12.62 -6.99
N THR A 229 -0.38 12.22 -8.20
CA THR A 229 -0.15 10.85 -8.65
C THR A 229 1.33 10.59 -8.85
N SER A 230 1.78 9.40 -8.53
CA SER A 230 3.14 8.91 -8.75
C SER A 230 3.14 7.54 -9.40
N VAL A 231 4.32 7.06 -9.78
CA VAL A 231 4.48 5.63 -10.07
C VAL A 231 4.24 4.87 -8.78
N VAL A 232 3.41 3.85 -8.80
CA VAL A 232 3.14 2.96 -7.68
C VAL A 232 3.39 1.52 -8.08
N HIS A 233 3.86 0.70 -7.15
CA HIS A 233 4.01 -0.74 -7.34
C HIS A 233 2.64 -1.38 -7.58
N GLY A 234 1.66 -0.94 -6.80
CA GLY A 234 0.25 -1.24 -6.96
C GLY A 234 -0.23 -2.55 -6.33
N ASP A 235 0.71 -3.39 -5.91
CA ASP A 235 0.46 -4.67 -5.24
C ASP A 235 1.58 -4.95 -4.23
N LEU A 236 2.00 -3.91 -3.48
CA LEU A 236 3.07 -4.06 -2.52
C LEU A 236 2.56 -4.63 -1.20
N HIS A 237 3.20 -5.70 -0.74
CA HIS A 237 2.97 -6.35 0.54
C HIS A 237 4.25 -7.06 1.02
N GLU A 238 4.25 -7.63 2.22
CA GLU A 238 5.42 -8.23 2.86
C GLU A 238 6.09 -9.33 2.02
N ASP A 239 5.30 -10.14 1.30
CA ASP A 239 5.83 -11.23 0.45
C ASP A 239 6.53 -10.70 -0.82
N ASN A 240 6.37 -9.44 -1.14
CA ASN A 240 7.06 -8.78 -2.25
C ASN A 240 8.37 -8.10 -1.81
N LEU A 241 8.67 -8.06 -0.50
CA LEU A 241 9.91 -7.52 0.04
C LEU A 241 10.90 -8.63 0.35
N MET A 242 12.10 -8.54 -0.21
CA MET A 242 13.20 -9.41 0.17
C MET A 242 14.15 -8.64 1.06
N VAL A 243 14.40 -9.18 2.25
CA VAL A 243 15.21 -8.55 3.30
C VAL A 243 16.41 -9.43 3.64
N GLN A 244 17.57 -8.81 3.79
CA GLN A 244 18.77 -9.43 4.30
C GLN A 244 19.54 -8.43 5.18
N ASP A 245 19.92 -8.84 6.39
CA ASP A 245 20.69 -8.03 7.32
C ASP A 245 20.09 -6.62 7.53
N ASP A 246 18.77 -6.56 7.78
CA ASP A 246 17.97 -5.34 7.95
C ASP A 246 17.94 -4.39 6.74
N SER A 247 18.33 -4.86 5.56
CA SER A 247 18.25 -4.10 4.31
C SER A 247 17.25 -4.70 3.34
N VAL A 248 16.47 -3.85 2.66
CA VAL A 248 15.60 -4.26 1.55
C VAL A 248 16.48 -4.52 0.32
N THR A 249 16.70 -5.78 0.00
CA THR A 249 17.59 -6.19 -1.09
C THR A 249 16.91 -6.26 -2.44
N ALA A 250 15.62 -6.60 -2.48
CA ALA A 250 14.87 -6.67 -3.74
C ALA A 250 13.37 -6.50 -3.50
N LEU A 251 12.67 -6.05 -4.54
CA LEU A 251 11.21 -6.02 -4.63
C LEU A 251 10.75 -6.87 -5.83
N THR A 252 9.69 -7.64 -5.62
CA THR A 252 9.09 -8.56 -6.59
C THR A 252 7.61 -8.23 -6.81
N GLY A 253 6.90 -8.90 -7.72
CA GLY A 253 5.45 -8.72 -7.91
C GLY A 253 5.06 -7.48 -8.70
N TRP A 254 5.83 -7.10 -9.72
CA TRP A 254 5.68 -5.85 -10.48
C TRP A 254 4.53 -5.85 -11.51
N THR A 255 3.58 -6.78 -11.42
CA THR A 255 2.50 -6.92 -12.42
C THR A 255 1.61 -5.67 -12.50
N ASP A 256 1.37 -5.02 -11.35
CA ASP A 256 0.40 -3.93 -11.18
C ASP A 256 1.01 -2.52 -11.20
N LEU A 257 2.24 -2.39 -11.74
CA LEU A 257 2.91 -1.10 -11.88
C LEU A 257 2.07 -0.14 -12.71
N ARG A 258 1.79 1.02 -12.13
CA ARG A 258 0.95 2.05 -12.76
C ARG A 258 1.29 3.46 -12.28
N ILE A 259 0.68 4.47 -12.89
CA ILE A 259 0.55 5.79 -12.27
C ILE A 259 -0.74 5.80 -11.46
N GLY A 260 -0.65 6.12 -10.15
CA GLY A 260 -1.80 6.07 -9.26
C GLY A 260 -1.60 6.83 -7.94
N ASP A 261 -2.34 6.40 -6.93
CA ASP A 261 -2.26 6.94 -5.57
C ASP A 261 -1.11 6.30 -4.79
N PRO A 262 -0.13 7.05 -4.29
CA PRO A 262 0.91 6.52 -3.40
C PRO A 262 0.37 5.74 -2.19
N ALA A 263 -0.86 6.01 -1.76
CA ALA A 263 -1.51 5.32 -0.65
C ALA A 263 -1.73 3.81 -0.90
N ASP A 264 -1.81 3.38 -2.17
CA ASP A 264 -1.92 1.95 -2.53
C ASP A 264 -0.77 1.13 -1.91
N ASP A 265 0.47 1.64 -2.03
CA ASP A 265 1.66 0.93 -1.56
C ASP A 265 1.86 1.02 -0.03
N PHE A 266 1.01 1.75 0.68
CA PHE A 266 0.97 1.83 2.16
C PHE A 266 -0.13 0.99 2.78
N ALA A 267 -1.09 0.48 2.00
CA ALA A 267 -2.28 -0.19 2.53
C ALA A 267 -1.92 -1.40 3.42
N TRP A 268 -0.97 -2.22 3.00
CA TRP A 268 -0.51 -3.39 3.74
C TRP A 268 0.17 -3.03 5.07
N LEU A 269 0.92 -1.92 5.11
CA LEU A 269 1.57 -1.43 6.33
C LEU A 269 0.54 -0.99 7.37
N VAL A 270 -0.48 -0.25 6.93
CA VAL A 270 -1.55 0.21 7.83
C VAL A 270 -2.37 -0.96 8.37
N ALA A 271 -2.53 -2.02 7.58
CA ALA A 271 -3.20 -3.25 8.01
C ALA A 271 -2.43 -4.02 9.11
N SER A 272 -1.14 -3.70 9.36
CA SER A 272 -0.32 -4.40 10.36
C SER A 272 -0.71 -4.13 11.82
N ASN A 273 -1.47 -3.08 12.09
CA ASN A 273 -1.81 -2.58 13.45
C ASN A 273 -0.60 -2.14 14.30
N GLU A 274 0.59 -2.06 13.71
CA GLU A 274 1.82 -1.64 14.37
C GLU A 274 2.07 -0.15 14.13
N ALA A 275 1.28 0.72 14.79
CA ALA A 275 1.25 2.17 14.54
C ALA A 275 2.65 2.81 14.59
N SER A 276 3.50 2.42 15.53
CA SER A 276 4.85 2.95 15.67
C SER A 276 5.76 2.59 14.49
N PHE A 277 5.60 1.39 13.94
CA PHE A 277 6.32 0.94 12.76
C PHE A 277 5.86 1.70 11.52
N VAL A 278 4.55 1.82 11.31
CA VAL A 278 3.94 2.59 10.21
C VAL A 278 4.42 4.04 10.24
N GLU A 279 4.41 4.67 11.44
CA GLU A 279 4.89 6.06 11.62
C GLU A 279 6.38 6.18 11.29
N ALA A 280 7.22 5.23 11.74
CA ALA A 280 8.64 5.21 11.44
C ALA A 280 8.89 5.09 9.92
N VAL A 281 8.20 4.17 9.24
CA VAL A 281 8.29 4.02 7.78
C VAL A 281 7.85 5.31 7.07
N LEU A 282 6.71 5.91 7.46
CA LEU A 282 6.22 7.16 6.87
C LEU A 282 7.20 8.32 7.05
N ASN A 283 7.80 8.45 8.25
CA ASN A 283 8.77 9.49 8.52
C ASN A 283 9.99 9.37 7.60
N HIS A 284 10.54 8.17 7.43
CA HIS A 284 11.65 7.93 6.52
C HIS A 284 11.27 8.08 5.06
N TYR A 285 10.09 7.63 4.66
CA TYR A 285 9.53 7.88 3.34
C TYR A 285 9.46 9.38 3.04
N THR A 286 8.87 10.17 3.95
CA THR A 286 8.74 11.63 3.78
C THR A 286 10.09 12.34 3.65
N GLN A 287 11.11 11.87 4.38
CA GLN A 287 12.47 12.41 4.29
C GLN A 287 13.17 12.04 2.97
N ALA A 288 12.88 10.87 2.43
CA ALA A 288 13.52 10.37 1.21
C ALA A 288 12.85 10.86 -0.07
N ARG A 289 11.56 11.21 -0.02
CA ARG A 289 10.78 11.68 -1.18
C ARG A 289 11.26 13.03 -1.70
N ARG A 290 11.25 13.19 -3.03
CA ARG A 290 11.49 14.49 -3.70
C ARG A 290 10.34 15.47 -3.49
N GLU A 291 9.12 14.99 -3.44
CA GLU A 291 7.92 15.78 -3.19
C GLU A 291 7.33 15.44 -1.82
N THR A 292 6.88 16.46 -1.07
CA THR A 292 6.25 16.24 0.22
C THR A 292 4.94 15.46 0.05
N PRO A 293 4.77 14.32 0.72
CA PRO A 293 3.51 13.57 0.69
C PRO A 293 2.35 14.41 1.24
N ASP A 294 1.17 14.19 0.72
CA ASP A 294 -0.02 14.86 1.24
C ASP A 294 -0.44 14.33 2.61
N VAL A 295 -1.12 15.18 3.38
CA VAL A 295 -1.49 14.89 4.78
C VAL A 295 -2.50 13.76 4.95
N HIS A 296 -3.17 13.34 3.88
CA HIS A 296 -4.21 12.32 3.89
C HIS A 296 -3.72 10.95 3.42
N LEU A 297 -2.44 10.79 3.12
CA LEU A 297 -1.87 9.55 2.57
C LEU A 297 -2.23 8.32 3.43
N LEU A 298 -1.95 8.33 4.73
CA LEU A 298 -2.27 7.18 5.60
C LEU A 298 -3.78 6.97 5.77
N ARG A 299 -4.58 8.05 5.74
CA ARG A 299 -6.04 7.92 5.81
C ARG A 299 -6.59 7.18 4.58
N ARG A 300 -6.07 7.50 3.38
CA ARG A 300 -6.43 6.76 2.17
C ARG A 300 -5.90 5.33 2.19
N ALA A 301 -4.65 5.12 2.64
CA ALA A 301 -4.09 3.78 2.79
C ALA A 301 -4.95 2.88 3.68
N ALA A 302 -5.44 3.41 4.81
CA ALA A 302 -6.36 2.69 5.70
C ALA A 302 -7.68 2.33 4.98
N LEU A 303 -8.27 3.27 4.25
CA LEU A 303 -9.48 3.00 3.47
C LEU A 303 -9.26 1.96 2.38
N LEU A 304 -8.11 1.97 1.72
CA LEU A 304 -7.75 0.98 0.70
C LEU A 304 -7.54 -0.41 1.31
N ALA A 305 -6.93 -0.50 2.49
CA ALA A 305 -6.80 -1.74 3.25
C ALA A 305 -8.16 -2.31 3.66
N GLU A 306 -9.05 -1.47 4.20
CA GLU A 306 -10.44 -1.87 4.52
C GLU A 306 -11.18 -2.35 3.26
N PHE A 307 -11.04 -1.60 2.16
CA PHE A 307 -11.73 -1.88 0.92
C PHE A 307 -11.24 -3.15 0.21
N ALA A 308 -9.99 -3.55 0.43
CA ALA A 308 -9.44 -4.81 -0.09
C ALA A 308 -10.26 -6.04 0.35
N LEU A 309 -10.88 -5.99 1.56
CA LEU A 309 -11.78 -7.05 2.03
C LEU A 309 -13.05 -7.17 1.18
N ALA A 310 -13.60 -6.04 0.74
CA ALA A 310 -14.75 -6.04 -0.16
C ALA A 310 -14.40 -6.62 -1.54
N GLN A 311 -13.22 -6.29 -2.07
CA GLN A 311 -12.72 -6.85 -3.32
C GLN A 311 -12.48 -8.37 -3.19
N TYR A 312 -11.93 -8.82 -2.06
CA TYR A 312 -11.77 -10.23 -1.76
C TYR A 312 -13.11 -10.97 -1.75
N LEU A 313 -14.15 -10.39 -1.12
CA LEU A 313 -15.51 -10.95 -1.15
C LEU A 313 -16.04 -11.06 -2.59
N VAL A 314 -15.98 -9.98 -3.38
CA VAL A 314 -16.47 -9.97 -4.77
C VAL A 314 -15.81 -11.06 -5.60
N LYS A 315 -14.49 -11.23 -5.46
CA LYS A 315 -13.73 -12.28 -6.14
C LYS A 315 -14.12 -13.69 -5.73
N ALA A 316 -14.19 -13.94 -4.42
CA ALA A 316 -14.59 -15.23 -3.88
C ALA A 316 -15.96 -15.65 -4.40
N MET A 317 -16.90 -14.68 -4.48
CA MET A 317 -18.23 -14.90 -5.03
C MET A 317 -18.20 -15.16 -6.55
N ALA A 318 -17.44 -14.38 -7.30
CA ALA A 318 -17.31 -14.54 -8.75
C ALA A 318 -16.69 -15.91 -9.11
N ALA A 319 -15.72 -16.38 -8.32
CA ALA A 319 -15.10 -17.69 -8.47
C ALA A 319 -15.95 -18.86 -7.94
N GLY A 320 -17.07 -18.58 -7.24
CA GLY A 320 -17.94 -19.60 -6.65
C GLY A 320 -17.32 -20.31 -5.43
N HIS A 321 -16.29 -19.74 -4.81
CA HIS A 321 -15.61 -20.30 -3.64
C HIS A 321 -16.35 -20.00 -2.34
N GLN A 322 -17.22 -20.89 -1.91
CA GLN A 322 -18.08 -20.69 -0.73
C GLN A 322 -17.30 -20.49 0.57
N SER A 323 -16.18 -21.21 0.79
CA SER A 323 -15.35 -21.05 1.99
C SER A 323 -14.70 -19.67 2.05
N MET A 324 -14.10 -19.21 0.95
CA MET A 324 -13.51 -17.88 0.85
C MET A 324 -14.57 -16.76 0.98
N THR A 325 -15.78 -16.98 0.44
CA THR A 325 -16.88 -16.04 0.62
C THR A 325 -17.27 -15.91 2.09
N ALA A 326 -17.43 -17.04 2.81
CA ALA A 326 -17.76 -17.03 4.24
C ALA A 326 -16.65 -16.40 5.10
N GLU A 327 -15.40 -16.63 4.74
CA GLU A 327 -14.24 -16.01 5.39
C GLU A 327 -14.27 -14.49 5.19
N ALA A 328 -14.44 -14.02 3.95
CA ALA A 328 -14.52 -12.58 3.64
C ALA A 328 -15.70 -11.91 4.39
N GLU A 329 -16.86 -12.56 4.47
CA GLU A 329 -18.00 -12.06 5.25
C GLU A 329 -17.65 -11.94 6.74
N SER A 330 -16.96 -12.94 7.31
CA SER A 330 -16.53 -12.92 8.71
C SER A 330 -15.53 -11.78 8.99
N MET A 331 -14.60 -11.55 8.07
CA MET A 331 -13.62 -10.46 8.18
C MET A 331 -14.27 -9.08 8.09
N LEU A 332 -15.21 -8.91 7.15
CA LEU A 332 -15.97 -7.66 7.01
C LEU A 332 -16.84 -7.39 8.24
N GLN A 333 -17.42 -8.43 8.85
CA GLN A 333 -18.20 -8.27 10.07
C GLN A 333 -17.28 -7.89 11.24
N ALA A 334 -16.13 -8.54 11.42
CA ALA A 334 -15.16 -8.19 12.45
C ALA A 334 -14.67 -6.73 12.30
N LEU A 335 -14.35 -6.30 11.08
CA LEU A 335 -14.00 -4.90 10.81
C LEU A 335 -15.12 -3.93 11.17
N SER A 336 -16.38 -4.28 10.84
CA SER A 336 -17.54 -3.46 11.22
C SER A 336 -17.69 -3.33 12.74
N ASP A 337 -17.53 -4.44 13.45
CA ASP A 337 -17.64 -4.49 14.91
C ASP A 337 -16.53 -3.67 15.59
N ASP A 338 -15.29 -3.74 15.07
CA ASP A 338 -14.15 -2.96 15.55
C ASP A 338 -14.34 -1.45 15.34
N ILE A 339 -14.89 -1.04 14.19
CA ILE A 339 -15.20 0.36 13.88
C ILE A 339 -16.31 0.89 14.80
N ASP A 340 -17.37 0.10 15.01
CA ASP A 340 -18.48 0.48 15.89
C ASP A 340 -18.01 0.58 17.35
N GLU A 341 -17.14 -0.32 17.81
CA GLU A 341 -16.52 -0.28 19.14
C GLU A 341 -15.61 0.96 19.30
N GLN A 342 -14.81 1.27 18.29
CA GLN A 342 -13.95 2.46 18.33
C GLN A 342 -14.80 3.74 18.38
N ALA A 343 -15.84 3.84 17.55
CA ALA A 343 -16.75 4.98 17.55
C ALA A 343 -17.42 5.18 18.92
N ARG A 344 -17.78 4.09 19.60
CA ARG A 344 -18.34 4.13 20.95
C ARG A 344 -17.31 4.66 21.96
N ARG A 345 -16.07 4.16 21.93
CA ARG A 345 -14.99 4.65 22.82
C ARG A 345 -14.70 6.13 22.60
N ASP A 346 -14.71 6.58 21.36
CA ASP A 346 -14.50 7.98 21.03
C ASP A 346 -15.63 8.87 21.56
N GLN A 347 -16.87 8.40 21.48
CA GLN A 347 -18.03 9.09 22.06
C GLN A 347 -17.96 9.16 23.59
N GLU A 348 -17.60 8.05 24.25
CA GLU A 348 -17.42 7.99 25.70
C GLU A 348 -16.30 8.94 26.16
N ALA A 349 -15.16 8.96 25.44
CA ALA A 349 -14.05 9.86 25.73
C ALA A 349 -14.43 11.34 25.51
N ALA A 350 -15.16 11.66 24.46
CA ALA A 350 -15.65 13.00 24.19
C ALA A 350 -16.63 13.47 25.30
N GLN A 351 -17.54 12.61 25.70
CA GLN A 351 -18.48 12.92 26.81
C GLN A 351 -17.75 13.15 28.13
N ALA A 352 -16.76 12.29 28.46
CA ALA A 352 -15.96 12.47 29.68
C ALA A 352 -15.18 13.79 29.65
N ALA A 353 -14.64 14.19 28.50
CA ALA A 353 -13.95 15.47 28.34
C ALA A 353 -14.92 16.68 28.49
N GLU A 354 -16.13 16.56 27.96
CA GLU A 354 -17.19 17.60 28.17
C GLU A 354 -17.59 17.71 29.63
N ASP A 355 -17.78 16.59 30.33
CA ASP A 355 -18.15 16.56 31.75
C ASP A 355 -17.02 17.16 32.59
N GLU A 356 -15.75 16.84 32.34
CA GLU A 356 -14.60 17.43 33.03
C GLU A 356 -14.49 18.94 32.77
N ALA A 357 -14.71 19.39 31.54
CA ALA A 357 -14.73 20.81 31.22
C ALA A 357 -15.84 21.55 31.91
N ALA A 358 -17.04 20.94 32.07
CA ALA A 358 -18.17 21.50 32.79
C ALA A 358 -17.88 21.61 34.31
N GLU A 359 -17.23 20.61 34.90
CA GLU A 359 -16.80 20.65 36.31
C GLU A 359 -15.78 21.77 36.58
N ILE A 360 -14.76 21.90 35.68
CA ILE A 360 -13.77 22.97 35.79
C ILE A 360 -14.45 24.33 35.70
N GLN A 361 -15.39 24.51 34.78
CA GLN A 361 -16.13 25.75 34.58
C GLN A 361 -17.01 26.07 35.83
N ALA A 362 -17.68 25.06 36.42
CA ALA A 362 -18.46 25.21 37.62
C ALA A 362 -17.60 25.60 38.83
N ALA A 363 -16.43 24.97 38.99
CA ALA A 363 -15.48 25.29 40.05
C ALA A 363 -14.91 26.74 39.89
N ALA A 364 -14.59 27.17 38.69
CA ALA A 364 -14.15 28.54 38.41
C ALA A 364 -15.25 29.57 38.74
N THR A 365 -16.50 29.27 38.39
CA THR A 365 -17.65 30.12 38.73
C THR A 365 -17.89 30.22 40.21
N ALA A 366 -17.78 29.09 40.93
CA ALA A 366 -17.92 29.06 42.42
C ALA A 366 -16.78 29.84 43.09
N ALA A 367 -15.56 29.75 42.61
CA ALA A 367 -14.41 30.51 43.10
C ALA A 367 -14.59 32.02 42.90
N SER A 368 -15.20 32.43 41.81
CA SER A 368 -15.47 33.85 41.48
C SER A 368 -16.63 34.45 42.37
N GLN A 369 -17.48 33.59 42.92
CA GLN A 369 -18.62 34.00 43.80
C GLN A 369 -18.26 34.06 45.27
N ASN A 370 -17.09 33.57 45.69
CA ASN A 370 -16.64 33.71 47.07
C ASN A 370 -16.15 35.15 47.30
N PRO A 371 -16.75 35.90 48.25
CA PRO A 371 -16.31 37.26 48.53
C PRO A 371 -14.84 37.23 49.04
N PRO A 372 -14.07 38.29 48.75
CA PRO A 372 -12.68 38.33 49.20
C PRO A 372 -12.67 38.29 50.73
N VAL A 373 -11.88 37.36 51.26
CA VAL A 373 -11.65 37.26 52.72
C VAL A 373 -11.19 38.61 53.22
N SER A 374 -12.06 39.27 54.06
CA SER A 374 -11.68 40.50 54.69
C SER A 374 -10.42 40.30 55.56
N VAL A 375 -9.35 40.95 55.17
CA VAL A 375 -8.13 41.00 55.95
C VAL A 375 -8.48 41.76 57.22
N VAL A 376 -8.55 41.04 58.36
CA VAL A 376 -8.67 41.66 59.67
C VAL A 376 -7.35 42.39 59.91
N SER A 377 -7.44 43.73 59.91
CA SER A 377 -6.32 44.58 60.31
C SER A 377 -6.00 44.35 61.79
N ILE A 378 -4.83 43.81 62.09
CA ILE A 378 -4.28 43.77 63.43
C ILE A 378 -3.75 45.14 63.75
N PRO A 379 -4.12 45.77 64.85
CA PRO A 379 -3.57 47.08 65.23
C PRO A 379 -2.13 46.97 65.72
N ASP A 380 -1.34 47.81 65.16
CA ASP A 380 -0.06 48.42 65.49
C ASP A 380 0.68 48.03 66.77
N ALA A 381 1.93 47.56 66.62
CA ALA A 381 3.02 47.83 67.61
C ALA A 381 4.39 47.62 66.94
N GLY A 382 5.08 48.73 66.56
CA GLY A 382 6.56 48.94 66.55
C GLY A 382 7.31 48.47 65.30
N PRO A 383 8.62 48.73 65.16
CA PRO A 383 9.09 49.88 64.45
C PRO A 383 9.46 49.58 62.97
N THR A 384 9.44 50.65 62.20
CA THR A 384 9.69 50.74 60.74
C THR A 384 11.02 50.11 60.35
N VAL A 385 10.96 49.12 59.49
CA VAL A 385 12.12 48.69 58.66
C VAL A 385 11.81 49.10 57.24
N THR A 386 12.62 50.03 56.72
CA THR A 386 12.56 50.48 55.33
C THR A 386 13.14 49.39 54.44
N VAL A 387 12.30 48.75 53.69
CA VAL A 387 12.73 47.85 52.58
C VAL A 387 12.71 48.65 51.29
N ALA A 388 13.89 48.78 50.67
CA ALA A 388 14.06 49.42 49.40
C ALA A 388 13.29 48.70 48.29
N ALA A 389 12.58 49.47 47.48
CA ALA A 389 11.84 49.00 46.31
C ALA A 389 12.75 48.35 45.30
N ILE A 390 12.38 47.14 44.86
CA ILE A 390 13.00 46.47 43.68
C ILE A 390 12.36 47.10 42.45
N PRO A 391 13.14 47.57 41.47
CA PRO A 391 12.55 48.14 40.23
C PRO A 391 11.92 47.05 39.37
N GLU A 392 10.73 47.37 38.86
CA GLU A 392 10.04 46.58 37.83
C GLU A 392 10.84 46.54 36.52
N PRO A 393 10.85 45.40 35.79
CA PRO A 393 11.44 45.37 34.46
C PRO A 393 10.52 46.06 33.46
N SER A 394 11.06 47.10 32.82
CA SER A 394 10.42 47.86 31.74
C SER A 394 10.05 46.98 30.56
N ALA A 395 8.79 47.05 30.14
CA ALA A 395 8.32 46.51 28.89
C ALA A 395 8.95 47.24 27.71
N THR A 396 9.74 46.52 26.93
CA THR A 396 10.28 47.02 25.67
C THR A 396 9.26 46.77 24.56
N SER A 397 8.75 47.86 23.94
CA SER A 397 7.95 47.86 22.73
C SER A 397 8.74 47.29 21.54
N PRO A 398 8.10 46.61 20.60
CA PRO A 398 8.75 46.17 19.37
C PRO A 398 8.99 47.32 18.41
N GLU A 399 10.23 47.43 17.97
CA GLU A 399 10.80 48.39 17.02
C GLU A 399 10.31 48.07 15.59
N GLN A 400 9.77 49.06 14.88
CA GLN A 400 9.42 49.05 13.47
C GLN A 400 10.70 49.06 12.61
N PRO A 401 10.76 48.39 11.47
CA PRO A 401 11.86 48.51 10.53
C PRO A 401 11.71 49.79 9.68
N PRO A 402 12.82 50.45 9.28
CA PRO A 402 12.79 51.70 8.52
C PRO A 402 12.52 51.49 7.04
N GLU A 403 11.69 52.41 6.55
CA GLU A 403 11.41 52.70 5.17
C GLU A 403 12.58 53.50 4.57
N SER A 404 13.07 53.11 3.41
CA SER A 404 13.70 54.04 2.45
C SER A 404 13.77 53.45 1.03
N ALA A 405 12.99 53.97 0.12
CA ALA A 405 13.32 54.10 -1.29
C ALA A 405 14.18 55.35 -1.48
N PRO A 406 14.78 55.69 -2.68
CA PRO A 406 14.23 55.58 -3.99
C PRO A 406 15.19 55.26 -5.19
N GLU A 407 14.56 54.99 -6.33
CA GLU A 407 14.85 55.40 -7.71
C GLU A 407 16.14 55.00 -8.44
N GLY A 408 15.93 54.54 -9.67
CA GLY A 408 16.91 54.59 -10.73
C GLY A 408 16.65 53.66 -11.91
N THR A 409 15.68 53.97 -12.75
CA THR A 409 15.65 54.10 -14.22
C THR A 409 16.66 53.28 -15.02
N THR A 410 16.25 52.41 -15.90
CA THR A 410 16.27 52.52 -17.38
C THR A 410 15.91 51.19 -18.04
N ALA A 411 14.88 51.25 -18.90
CA ALA A 411 14.72 50.38 -20.06
C ALA A 411 15.57 50.92 -21.22
N PRO A 412 15.83 50.13 -22.29
CA PRO A 412 15.03 50.14 -23.50
C PRO A 412 14.81 48.73 -24.09
N GLU A 413 13.62 48.41 -24.58
CA GLU A 413 13.07 48.61 -25.94
C GLU A 413 13.92 47.97 -27.06
N SER A 414 13.35 47.02 -27.80
CA SER A 414 13.07 46.98 -29.23
C SER A 414 12.83 45.56 -29.70
N ALA A 415 11.64 45.32 -30.16
CA ALA A 415 11.04 45.25 -31.48
C ALA A 415 11.19 43.88 -32.17
N ALA A 416 10.07 43.18 -32.31
CA ALA A 416 9.26 43.01 -33.55
C ALA A 416 9.91 42.18 -34.66
N ASP A 417 9.26 41.13 -35.08
CA ASP A 417 8.49 41.07 -36.33
C ASP A 417 7.92 39.65 -36.56
N SER A 418 6.69 39.51 -36.74
CA SER A 418 5.78 39.23 -37.84
C SER A 418 5.84 37.88 -38.54
N ALA A 419 4.63 37.32 -38.61
CA ALA A 419 3.93 36.68 -39.76
C ALA A 419 4.22 35.18 -39.96
N GLU A 420 3.32 34.32 -40.38
CA GLU A 420 1.95 34.36 -40.93
C GLU A 420 1.45 32.91 -41.09
N ALA A 421 0.22 32.70 -40.83
CA ALA A 421 -0.84 31.98 -41.49
C ALA A 421 -0.60 30.61 -42.16
N GLY A 422 -1.49 29.68 -41.85
CA GLY A 422 -1.77 28.55 -42.73
C GLY A 422 -2.72 27.50 -42.12
N LYS A 423 -4.02 27.78 -42.09
CA LYS A 423 -5.08 26.78 -42.16
C LYS A 423 -5.46 26.63 -43.65
N PRO A 424 -5.93 25.51 -44.21
CA PRO A 424 -7.26 24.98 -43.91
C PRO A 424 -7.47 23.43 -44.03
N ASP A 425 -8.65 23.06 -43.63
CA ASP A 425 -9.58 22.02 -44.13
C ASP A 425 -9.64 20.64 -43.54
N ARG A 426 -10.78 20.40 -42.94
CA ARG A 426 -11.49 19.12 -42.73
C ARG A 426 -12.05 18.60 -44.07
N PRO A 427 -12.39 17.27 -44.24
CA PRO A 427 -13.54 16.68 -43.59
C PRO A 427 -13.41 15.18 -43.15
N GLY A 428 -14.15 14.84 -42.11
CA GLY A 428 -15.08 13.74 -41.88
C GLY A 428 -14.69 12.31 -42.22
N ASP A 429 -14.62 11.48 -41.16
CA ASP A 429 -15.51 10.31 -41.12
C ASP A 429 -15.55 9.68 -39.72
N SER A 430 -16.74 9.36 -39.34
CA SER A 430 -17.19 8.70 -38.14
C SER A 430 -16.69 7.25 -38.07
N HIS A 431 -15.95 6.90 -36.99
CA HIS A 431 -15.95 5.51 -36.47
C HIS A 431 -15.93 5.56 -34.96
N SER A 432 -17.03 5.08 -34.39
CA SER A 432 -17.13 4.76 -32.95
C SER A 432 -16.13 3.66 -32.60
N PRO A 433 -15.35 3.81 -31.57
CA PRO A 433 -14.63 2.67 -31.00
C PRO A 433 -15.57 1.86 -30.13
N SER A 434 -15.66 0.60 -30.43
CA SER A 434 -16.22 -0.45 -29.59
C SER A 434 -15.43 -0.48 -28.28
N THR A 435 -16.11 -0.23 -27.17
CA THR A 435 -15.62 -0.44 -25.83
C THR A 435 -15.43 -1.94 -25.61
N ASN A 436 -14.18 -2.40 -25.62
CA ASN A 436 -13.79 -3.62 -24.96
C ASN A 436 -13.29 -3.23 -23.57
N ASP A 437 -14.21 -3.19 -22.62
CA ASP A 437 -13.87 -3.27 -21.19
C ASP A 437 -13.32 -4.69 -20.93
N GLN A 438 -12.01 -4.81 -21.02
CA GLN A 438 -11.31 -5.94 -20.39
C GLN A 438 -11.11 -5.53 -18.92
N ASP A 439 -11.92 -6.13 -18.05
CA ASP A 439 -11.74 -6.12 -16.60
C ASP A 439 -10.35 -6.65 -16.26
N ASP A 440 -9.47 -5.70 -15.90
CA ASP A 440 -8.15 -5.99 -15.35
C ASP A 440 -8.32 -6.32 -13.87
N THR A 441 -8.63 -7.59 -13.59
CA THR A 441 -8.71 -8.13 -12.24
C THR A 441 -7.40 -8.84 -11.89
N SER A 442 -6.33 -8.06 -11.73
CA SER A 442 -5.10 -8.56 -11.11
C SER A 442 -5.31 -8.70 -9.61
N THR A 443 -4.93 -9.85 -9.08
CA THR A 443 -5.14 -10.17 -7.68
C THR A 443 -3.98 -10.92 -7.10
N ALA A 444 -3.27 -10.25 -6.25
CA ALA A 444 -2.49 -10.91 -5.24
C ALA A 444 -3.39 -11.39 -4.09
N ALA A 445 -3.08 -12.54 -3.54
CA ALA A 445 -3.67 -12.98 -2.29
C ALA A 445 -3.18 -12.02 -1.18
N ILE A 446 -4.07 -11.16 -0.70
CA ILE A 446 -3.78 -10.28 0.42
C ILE A 446 -3.86 -11.13 1.68
N SER A 447 -2.75 -11.20 2.42
CA SER A 447 -2.79 -11.70 3.80
C SER A 447 -3.66 -10.76 4.61
N VAL A 448 -4.82 -11.25 5.03
CA VAL A 448 -5.80 -10.40 5.72
C VAL A 448 -5.38 -10.24 7.16
N VAL A 449 -5.07 -9.03 7.53
CA VAL A 449 -4.76 -8.60 8.89
C VAL A 449 -5.95 -7.79 9.41
N GLN A 450 -6.28 -7.93 10.68
CA GLN A 450 -7.28 -7.09 11.34
C GLN A 450 -6.84 -5.64 11.26
N VAL A 451 -7.69 -4.78 10.69
CA VAL A 451 -7.42 -3.34 10.53
C VAL A 451 -8.01 -2.60 11.72
N THR A 452 -7.17 -2.01 12.56
CA THR A 452 -7.61 -1.06 13.59
C THR A 452 -7.59 0.35 13.00
N PRO A 453 -8.66 1.14 13.10
CA PRO A 453 -8.68 2.50 12.57
C PRO A 453 -7.66 3.38 13.29
N LEU A 454 -6.77 4.01 12.53
CA LEU A 454 -5.83 4.98 13.06
C LEU A 454 -6.57 6.24 13.52
N HIS A 455 -6.37 6.59 14.78
CA HIS A 455 -6.87 7.81 15.37
C HIS A 455 -6.17 9.01 14.72
N THR A 456 -6.88 9.84 13.99
CA THR A 456 -6.41 11.15 13.60
C THR A 456 -6.43 12.05 14.84
N ALA A 457 -5.30 12.19 15.52
CA ALA A 457 -5.11 13.22 16.50
C ALA A 457 -5.25 14.59 15.82
N ASN A 458 -6.40 15.20 15.98
CA ASN A 458 -6.67 16.57 15.60
C ASN A 458 -5.88 17.47 16.58
N ARG A 459 -4.70 17.94 16.21
CA ARG A 459 -4.02 19.04 16.90
C ARG A 459 -4.51 20.34 16.30
N SER A 460 -5.37 21.00 17.06
CA SER A 460 -5.68 22.43 16.92
C SER A 460 -4.42 23.28 17.11
#